data_b3561420411cc893575130f4c9ea6db3
#
_entry.id   b3561420411cc893575130f4c9ea6db3
#
_cell.length_a   1.000
_cell.length_b   1.000
_cell.length_c   1.000
_cell.angle_alpha   90.00
_cell.angle_beta   90.00
_cell.angle_gamma   90.00
#
_symmetry.space_group_name_H-M   'P 1'
#
loop_
_entity.id
_entity.type
_entity.pdbx_description
1 polymer ?
#
loop_
_entity_poly.entity_id
_entity_poly.type
_entity_poly.pdbx_seq_one_letter_code
_entity_poly.pdbx_strand_id
1 'polypeptide(L)'
;PHGAVIGESFYPIGRVGLCVPGGHAPLVSTVVMTATLAKLAKCPEICVCTPPASDGTVNPHILAALSIVGVSEIYKIGGAQAIAAIALGPKTVKADKLFGPGNAYVVEAKRQLFGTVGVDLLPGPSEILVLADSSANPRFVASDMLSQAEHGSGREKIFLVTTSQKLVEDVRGLLPEMASKLSRSDALMKIIADGCVVALVPNLEAACEIANFVAPEPMELMV
;
A
#
# COMPACT_ATOMS: atom_id res chain seq x y z
N PRO A 1 26.54 -3.63 -38.07
CA PRO A 1 25.84 -2.45 -37.57
C PRO A 1 26.83 -1.31 -37.49
N HIS A 2 27.16 -0.74 -38.65
CA HIS A 2 28.20 0.28 -38.74
C HIS A 2 27.55 1.64 -38.48
N GLY A 3 27.89 2.27 -37.32
CA GLY A 3 27.49 3.64 -36.99
C GLY A 3 26.07 3.80 -36.41
N ALA A 4 25.35 2.71 -36.07
CA ALA A 4 24.09 2.82 -35.36
C ALA A 4 24.34 3.27 -33.92
N VAL A 5 23.65 4.34 -33.47
CA VAL A 5 23.63 4.81 -32.09
C VAL A 5 22.28 4.50 -31.49
N ILE A 6 22.26 3.79 -30.38
CA ILE A 6 21.04 3.50 -29.60
C ILE A 6 21.14 4.33 -28.33
N GLY A 7 20.05 5.05 -27.99
CA GLY A 7 19.95 5.86 -26.80
C GLY A 7 18.56 5.80 -26.20
N GLU A 8 18.45 6.13 -24.92
CA GLU A 8 17.20 6.25 -24.19
C GLU A 8 17.04 7.70 -23.71
N SER A 9 15.84 8.25 -23.90
CA SER A 9 15.53 9.62 -23.48
C SER A 9 14.39 9.60 -22.49
N PHE A 10 14.54 10.29 -21.36
CA PHE A 10 13.54 10.42 -20.31
C PHE A 10 12.91 11.81 -20.36
N TYR A 11 11.59 11.85 -20.34
CA TYR A 11 10.81 13.08 -20.33
C TYR A 11 9.88 13.10 -19.14
N PRO A 12 9.66 14.27 -18.50
CA PRO A 12 8.64 14.39 -17.46
C PRO A 12 7.26 14.13 -18.03
N ILE A 13 6.38 13.53 -17.20
CA ILE A 13 4.96 13.39 -17.51
C ILE A 13 4.35 14.79 -17.51
N GLY A 14 3.54 15.14 -18.51
CA GLY A 14 2.97 16.47 -18.67
C GLY A 14 2.08 16.86 -17.47
N ARG A 15 1.14 16.02 -17.11
CA ARG A 15 0.26 16.22 -15.97
C ARG A 15 0.09 14.94 -15.15
N VAL A 16 0.37 15.02 -13.86
CA VAL A 16 0.28 13.90 -12.92
C VAL A 16 -0.92 14.10 -11.99
N GLY A 17 -1.76 13.08 -11.88
CA GLY A 17 -2.85 13.00 -10.92
C GLY A 17 -2.46 12.14 -9.72
N LEU A 18 -2.56 12.68 -8.52
CA LEU A 18 -2.23 11.97 -7.29
C LEU A 18 -3.49 11.69 -6.48
N CYS A 19 -3.70 10.42 -6.12
CA CYS A 19 -4.77 10.02 -5.21
C CYS A 19 -4.19 9.83 -3.80
N VAL A 20 -4.54 10.74 -2.90
CA VAL A 20 -4.03 10.73 -1.51
C VAL A 20 -5.15 10.31 -0.57
N PRO A 21 -5.01 9.21 0.19
CA PRO A 21 -5.96 8.82 1.20
C PRO A 21 -6.08 9.88 2.30
N GLY A 22 -7.29 10.38 2.54
CA GLY A 22 -7.55 11.45 3.50
C GLY A 22 -8.72 11.20 4.46
N GLY A 23 -9.35 10.01 4.35
CA GLY A 23 -10.52 9.64 5.17
C GLY A 23 -10.16 9.21 6.59
N HIS A 24 -10.50 7.97 6.96
CA HIS A 24 -10.26 7.44 8.32
C HIS A 24 -8.77 7.36 8.71
N ALA A 25 -7.87 7.20 7.73
CA ALA A 25 -6.42 7.22 7.94
C ALA A 25 -5.78 8.16 6.91
N PRO A 26 -5.46 9.41 7.29
CA PRO A 26 -4.78 10.32 6.40
C PRO A 26 -3.34 9.86 6.19
N LEU A 27 -2.98 9.53 4.94
CA LEU A 27 -1.64 9.09 4.60
C LEU A 27 -0.80 10.27 4.08
N VAL A 28 -0.24 11.04 4.99
CA VAL A 28 0.69 12.15 4.67
C VAL A 28 1.92 11.62 3.94
N SER A 29 2.38 10.42 4.27
CA SER A 29 3.48 9.74 3.58
C SER A 29 3.24 9.60 2.07
N THR A 30 1.98 9.37 1.64
CA THR A 30 1.64 9.31 0.22
C THR A 30 1.97 10.63 -0.49
N VAL A 31 1.70 11.78 0.15
CA VAL A 31 2.09 13.09 -0.41
C VAL A 31 3.59 13.17 -0.60
N VAL A 32 4.36 12.82 0.44
CA VAL A 32 5.81 12.88 0.40
C VAL A 32 6.36 11.95 -0.67
N MET A 33 5.88 10.73 -0.74
CA MET A 33 6.38 9.70 -1.67
C MET A 33 5.99 9.97 -3.13
N THR A 34 4.87 10.62 -3.39
CA THR A 34 4.39 10.82 -4.77
C THR A 34 4.63 12.24 -5.27
N ALA A 35 4.20 13.26 -4.53
CA ALA A 35 4.30 14.65 -4.96
C ALA A 35 5.76 15.13 -5.02
N THR A 36 6.61 14.71 -4.07
CA THR A 36 8.03 15.06 -4.11
C THR A 36 8.72 14.46 -5.33
N LEU A 37 8.44 13.19 -5.65
CA LEU A 37 9.01 12.56 -6.85
C LEU A 37 8.53 13.23 -8.14
N ALA A 38 7.24 13.59 -8.22
CA ALA A 38 6.71 14.30 -9.38
C ALA A 38 7.39 15.68 -9.56
N LYS A 39 7.65 16.41 -8.46
CA LYS A 39 8.42 17.67 -8.50
C LYS A 39 9.86 17.47 -8.93
N LEU A 40 10.55 16.48 -8.37
CA LEU A 40 11.95 16.16 -8.74
C LEU A 40 12.06 15.71 -10.19
N ALA A 41 11.07 14.96 -10.69
CA ALA A 41 10.97 14.58 -12.09
C ALA A 41 10.59 15.76 -13.02
N LYS A 42 10.39 16.97 -12.46
CA LYS A 42 10.03 18.20 -13.19
C LYS A 42 8.71 18.08 -13.96
N CYS A 43 7.72 17.32 -13.43
CA CYS A 43 6.39 17.27 -14.01
C CYS A 43 5.78 18.68 -13.96
N PRO A 44 5.35 19.26 -15.10
CA PRO A 44 4.88 20.64 -15.15
C PRO A 44 3.61 20.87 -14.32
N GLU A 45 2.71 19.88 -14.34
CA GLU A 45 1.42 20.00 -13.67
C GLU A 45 1.19 18.80 -12.75
N ILE A 46 0.75 19.10 -11.52
CA ILE A 46 0.43 18.08 -10.50
C ILE A 46 -0.89 18.44 -9.87
N CYS A 47 -1.90 17.59 -10.01
CA CYS A 47 -3.17 17.72 -9.31
C CYS A 47 -3.34 16.60 -8.28
N VAL A 48 -3.97 16.91 -7.17
CA VAL A 48 -4.20 15.99 -6.06
C VAL A 48 -5.70 15.83 -5.82
N CYS A 49 -6.14 14.58 -5.77
CA CYS A 49 -7.46 14.19 -5.30
C CYS A 49 -7.34 13.57 -3.91
N THR A 50 -8.08 14.10 -2.94
CA THR A 50 -8.15 13.56 -1.58
C THR A 50 -9.58 13.65 -1.06
N PRO A 51 -10.14 12.58 -0.44
CA PRO A 51 -11.49 12.65 0.08
C PRO A 51 -11.57 13.65 1.24
N PRO A 52 -12.62 14.48 1.30
CA PRO A 52 -12.87 15.33 2.45
C PRO A 52 -13.37 14.52 3.64
N ALA A 53 -13.23 15.06 4.83
CA ALA A 53 -13.93 14.59 6.03
C ALA A 53 -15.44 14.89 5.93
N SER A 54 -16.23 14.42 6.91
CA SER A 54 -17.69 14.60 6.94
C SER A 54 -18.14 16.07 7.00
N ASP A 55 -17.29 16.95 7.52
CA ASP A 55 -17.49 18.40 7.55
C ASP A 55 -17.06 19.11 6.24
N GLY A 56 -16.63 18.38 5.24
CA GLY A 56 -16.17 18.89 3.96
C GLY A 56 -14.75 19.47 3.97
N THR A 57 -14.00 19.33 5.06
CA THR A 57 -12.61 19.79 5.16
C THR A 57 -11.62 18.71 4.68
N VAL A 58 -10.44 19.13 4.23
CA VAL A 58 -9.31 18.25 3.97
C VAL A 58 -8.42 18.22 5.21
N ASN A 59 -7.88 17.06 5.52
CA ASN A 59 -6.98 16.91 6.66
C ASN A 59 -5.82 17.92 6.63
N PRO A 60 -5.60 18.69 7.70
CA PRO A 60 -4.63 19.80 7.72
C PRO A 60 -3.18 19.32 7.53
N HIS A 61 -2.83 18.10 7.95
CA HIS A 61 -1.48 17.57 7.75
C HIS A 61 -1.20 17.23 6.29
N ILE A 62 -2.23 16.76 5.54
CA ILE A 62 -2.13 16.57 4.08
C ILE A 62 -1.93 17.92 3.40
N LEU A 63 -2.71 18.93 3.77
CA LEU A 63 -2.58 20.28 3.20
C LEU A 63 -1.21 20.90 3.50
N ALA A 64 -0.70 20.73 4.72
CA ALA A 64 0.62 21.22 5.11
C ALA A 64 1.72 20.53 4.27
N ALA A 65 1.67 19.21 4.12
CA ALA A 65 2.64 18.47 3.31
C ALA A 65 2.60 18.90 1.84
N LEU A 66 1.40 19.06 1.25
CA LEU A 66 1.25 19.55 -0.12
C LEU A 66 1.80 20.96 -0.29
N SER A 67 1.56 21.85 0.68
CA SER A 67 2.10 23.21 0.69
C SER A 67 3.62 23.22 0.73
N ILE A 68 4.25 22.38 1.58
CA ILE A 68 5.71 22.25 1.68
C ILE A 68 6.31 21.79 0.34
N VAL A 69 5.68 20.82 -0.33
CA VAL A 69 6.13 20.33 -1.63
C VAL A 69 5.83 21.32 -2.77
N GLY A 70 4.97 22.32 -2.51
CA GLY A 70 4.59 23.32 -3.51
C GLY A 70 3.53 22.82 -4.50
N VAL A 71 2.58 22.01 -4.03
CA VAL A 71 1.39 21.59 -4.79
C VAL A 71 0.17 22.34 -4.28
N SER A 72 -0.47 23.09 -5.16
CA SER A 72 -1.62 23.95 -4.83
C SER A 72 -2.94 23.50 -5.45
N GLU A 73 -2.90 22.58 -6.42
CA GLU A 73 -4.08 22.11 -7.11
C GLU A 73 -4.64 20.86 -6.41
N ILE A 74 -5.69 21.06 -5.60
CA ILE A 74 -6.25 20.04 -4.71
C ILE A 74 -7.76 19.94 -4.93
N TYR A 75 -8.24 18.73 -5.19
CA TYR A 75 -9.66 18.41 -5.38
C TYR A 75 -10.18 17.57 -4.22
N LYS A 76 -11.31 17.96 -3.65
CA LYS A 76 -12.00 17.26 -2.57
C LYS A 76 -12.83 16.10 -3.10
N ILE A 77 -12.16 15.09 -3.63
CA ILE A 77 -12.77 13.89 -4.20
C ILE A 77 -11.89 12.68 -3.93
N GLY A 78 -12.48 11.53 -3.62
CA GLY A 78 -11.78 10.28 -3.34
C GLY A 78 -12.46 9.09 -4.02
N GLY A 79 -11.94 7.89 -3.75
CA GLY A 79 -12.51 6.64 -4.26
C GLY A 79 -12.42 6.49 -5.78
N ALA A 80 -13.26 5.62 -6.33
CA ALA A 80 -13.35 5.39 -7.78
C ALA A 80 -13.69 6.67 -8.56
N GLN A 81 -14.42 7.60 -7.93
CA GLN A 81 -14.80 8.87 -8.51
C GLN A 81 -13.58 9.76 -8.81
N ALA A 82 -12.59 9.76 -7.92
CA ALA A 82 -11.33 10.47 -8.15
C ALA A 82 -10.58 9.89 -9.36
N ILE A 83 -10.52 8.57 -9.45
CA ILE A 83 -9.89 7.87 -10.59
C ILE A 83 -10.59 8.23 -11.90
N ALA A 84 -11.92 8.17 -11.92
CA ALA A 84 -12.72 8.56 -13.08
C ALA A 84 -12.53 10.04 -13.46
N ALA A 85 -12.48 10.95 -12.48
CA ALA A 85 -12.27 12.38 -12.72
C ALA A 85 -10.88 12.64 -13.34
N ILE A 86 -9.83 11.98 -12.85
CA ILE A 86 -8.46 12.10 -13.38
C ILE A 86 -8.38 11.53 -14.80
N ALA A 87 -9.06 10.42 -15.09
CA ALA A 87 -8.97 9.75 -16.38
C ALA A 87 -9.87 10.37 -17.47
N LEU A 88 -11.10 10.74 -17.10
CA LEU A 88 -12.17 11.09 -18.04
C LEU A 88 -12.73 12.50 -17.84
N GLY A 89 -12.36 13.16 -16.76
CA GLY A 89 -12.92 14.46 -16.36
C GLY A 89 -12.51 15.63 -17.25
N PRO A 90 -12.95 16.85 -16.91
CA PRO A 90 -12.56 18.05 -17.61
C PRO A 90 -11.04 18.27 -17.53
N LYS A 91 -10.49 19.07 -18.45
CA LYS A 91 -9.05 19.34 -18.54
C LYS A 91 -8.43 19.82 -17.20
N THR A 92 -9.21 20.47 -16.36
CA THR A 92 -8.77 20.95 -15.04
C THR A 92 -8.40 19.81 -14.07
N VAL A 93 -8.99 18.61 -14.22
CA VAL A 93 -8.70 17.44 -13.36
C VAL A 93 -7.98 16.34 -14.11
N LYS A 94 -8.23 16.24 -15.43
CA LYS A 94 -7.68 15.16 -16.27
C LYS A 94 -6.15 15.19 -16.24
N ALA A 95 -5.53 14.02 -16.05
CA ALA A 95 -4.09 13.85 -16.06
C ALA A 95 -3.64 12.75 -17.04
N ASP A 96 -2.36 12.74 -17.37
CA ASP A 96 -1.75 11.76 -18.28
C ASP A 96 -1.46 10.44 -17.56
N LYS A 97 -1.12 10.54 -16.28
CA LYS A 97 -0.86 9.37 -15.42
C LYS A 97 -1.31 9.62 -14.00
N LEU A 98 -1.88 8.62 -13.37
CA LEU A 98 -2.32 8.66 -11.97
C LEU A 98 -1.47 7.76 -11.08
N PHE A 99 -1.28 8.19 -9.83
CA PHE A 99 -0.53 7.51 -8.79
C PHE A 99 -1.28 7.57 -7.47
N GLY A 100 -1.02 6.62 -6.63
CA GLY A 100 -1.48 6.60 -5.25
C GLY A 100 -2.20 5.30 -4.87
N PRO A 101 -2.18 4.95 -3.57
CA PRO A 101 -2.85 3.77 -3.06
C PRO A 101 -4.36 3.95 -3.02
N GLY A 102 -5.07 2.84 -2.84
CA GLY A 102 -6.51 2.87 -2.70
C GLY A 102 -7.10 1.52 -2.35
N ASN A 103 -8.36 1.54 -1.93
CA ASN A 103 -9.12 0.33 -1.66
C ASN A 103 -9.51 -0.43 -2.95
N ALA A 104 -10.19 -1.57 -2.80
CA ALA A 104 -10.60 -2.40 -3.93
C ALA A 104 -11.40 -1.66 -5.02
N TYR A 105 -12.21 -0.65 -4.65
CA TYR A 105 -12.95 0.15 -5.63
C TYR A 105 -12.03 1.07 -6.45
N VAL A 106 -10.99 1.62 -5.81
CA VAL A 106 -9.96 2.43 -6.49
C VAL A 106 -9.15 1.57 -7.43
N VAL A 107 -8.73 0.38 -6.97
CA VAL A 107 -7.97 -0.58 -7.79
C VAL A 107 -8.80 -1.03 -9.00
N GLU A 108 -10.06 -1.35 -8.80
CA GLU A 108 -10.96 -1.75 -9.89
C GLU A 108 -11.19 -0.62 -10.88
N ALA A 109 -11.36 0.62 -10.41
CA ALA A 109 -11.47 1.77 -11.31
C ALA A 109 -10.18 2.00 -12.12
N LYS A 110 -9.01 1.85 -11.49
CA LYS A 110 -7.72 1.88 -12.18
C LYS A 110 -7.63 0.80 -13.27
N ARG A 111 -8.06 -0.43 -12.95
CA ARG A 111 -8.07 -1.55 -13.88
C ARG A 111 -8.93 -1.27 -15.11
N GLN A 112 -10.14 -0.73 -14.91
CA GLN A 112 -11.07 -0.42 -16.02
C GLN A 112 -10.57 0.73 -16.89
N LEU A 113 -9.79 1.65 -16.34
CA LEU A 113 -9.30 2.84 -17.06
C LEU A 113 -7.84 2.70 -17.52
N PHE A 114 -7.24 1.53 -17.29
CA PHE A 114 -5.92 1.21 -17.81
C PHE A 114 -5.90 1.34 -19.35
N GLY A 115 -4.94 2.06 -19.88
CA GLY A 115 -4.85 2.38 -21.31
C GLY A 115 -5.58 3.67 -21.73
N THR A 116 -6.59 4.12 -20.98
CA THR A 116 -7.19 5.46 -21.16
C THR A 116 -6.37 6.53 -20.46
N VAL A 117 -5.81 6.19 -19.33
CA VAL A 117 -4.86 6.98 -18.52
C VAL A 117 -3.71 6.07 -18.09
N GLY A 118 -2.52 6.62 -17.96
CA GLY A 118 -1.42 5.88 -17.34
C GLY A 118 -1.74 5.58 -15.86
N VAL A 119 -1.47 4.35 -15.43
CA VAL A 119 -1.69 3.89 -14.05
C VAL A 119 -0.36 3.47 -13.45
N ASP A 120 -0.15 3.72 -12.16
CA ASP A 120 1.05 3.30 -11.43
C ASP A 120 1.13 1.77 -11.28
N LEU A 121 0.16 1.20 -10.55
CA LEU A 121 0.06 -0.24 -10.33
C LEU A 121 -1.38 -0.64 -9.98
N LEU A 122 -1.66 -1.93 -10.07
CA LEU A 122 -2.92 -2.57 -9.69
C LEU A 122 -2.63 -3.55 -8.56
N PRO A 123 -2.49 -3.08 -7.30
CA PRO A 123 -2.12 -3.94 -6.18
C PRO A 123 -3.23 -4.94 -5.86
N GLY A 124 -2.82 -6.13 -5.41
CA GLY A 124 -3.69 -7.09 -4.75
C GLY A 124 -4.06 -6.67 -3.33
N PRO A 125 -4.80 -7.51 -2.59
CA PRO A 125 -4.95 -7.37 -1.14
C PRO A 125 -3.57 -7.39 -0.47
N SER A 126 -3.41 -6.58 0.58
CA SER A 126 -2.16 -6.57 1.34
C SER A 126 -1.94 -7.89 2.07
N GLU A 127 -0.73 -8.41 2.02
CA GLU A 127 -0.34 -9.65 2.66
C GLU A 127 1.09 -9.56 3.18
N ILE A 128 1.46 -10.40 4.13
CA ILE A 128 2.83 -10.59 4.59
C ILE A 128 3.09 -12.06 4.86
N LEU A 129 4.30 -12.52 4.55
CA LEU A 129 4.79 -13.81 4.99
C LEU A 129 6.04 -13.62 5.85
N VAL A 130 5.98 -14.08 7.10
CA VAL A 130 7.14 -14.15 7.98
C VAL A 130 7.64 -15.58 7.95
N LEU A 131 8.88 -15.78 7.46
CA LEU A 131 9.60 -17.03 7.52
C LEU A 131 10.59 -16.95 8.66
N ALA A 132 10.42 -17.81 9.66
CA ALA A 132 11.17 -17.72 10.91
C ALA A 132 11.60 -19.10 11.42
N ASP A 133 12.72 -19.16 12.10
CA ASP A 133 13.16 -20.37 12.82
C ASP A 133 13.09 -20.16 14.35
N SER A 134 13.72 -21.06 15.10
CA SER A 134 13.74 -21.01 16.59
C SER A 134 14.55 -19.85 17.18
N SER A 135 15.37 -19.17 16.38
CA SER A 135 16.16 -18.01 16.80
C SER A 135 15.36 -16.70 16.81
N ALA A 136 14.25 -16.67 16.10
CA ALA A 136 13.40 -15.48 15.94
C ALA A 136 12.78 -15.04 17.27
N ASN A 137 12.72 -13.73 17.48
CA ASN A 137 11.99 -13.16 18.62
C ASN A 137 10.47 -13.18 18.31
N PRO A 138 9.66 -13.91 19.12
CA PRO A 138 8.23 -14.04 18.85
C PRO A 138 7.46 -12.70 18.87
N ARG A 139 7.94 -11.71 19.64
CA ARG A 139 7.31 -10.38 19.69
C ARG A 139 7.55 -9.60 18.39
N PHE A 140 8.71 -9.75 17.76
CA PHE A 140 8.98 -9.13 16.46
C PHE A 140 8.14 -9.78 15.37
N VAL A 141 8.10 -11.12 15.31
CA VAL A 141 7.23 -11.86 14.41
C VAL A 141 5.78 -11.40 14.53
N ALA A 142 5.25 -11.33 15.76
CA ALA A 142 3.87 -10.89 15.99
C ALA A 142 3.67 -9.40 15.59
N SER A 143 4.65 -8.53 15.81
CA SER A 143 4.59 -7.12 15.39
C SER A 143 4.48 -6.97 13.89
N ASP A 144 5.30 -7.70 13.12
CA ASP A 144 5.32 -7.59 11.67
C ASP A 144 4.03 -8.17 11.05
N MET A 145 3.54 -9.28 11.58
CA MET A 145 2.23 -9.82 11.20
C MET A 145 1.11 -8.81 11.47
N LEU A 146 1.11 -8.13 12.62
CA LEU A 146 0.09 -7.14 12.98
C LEU A 146 0.22 -5.85 12.17
N SER A 147 1.43 -5.43 11.79
CA SER A 147 1.65 -4.24 10.97
C SER A 147 0.91 -4.35 9.63
N GLN A 148 0.91 -5.51 9.04
CA GLN A 148 0.19 -5.78 7.79
C GLN A 148 -1.31 -5.94 8.01
N ALA A 149 -1.72 -6.63 9.09
CA ALA A 149 -3.13 -6.80 9.45
C ALA A 149 -3.83 -5.45 9.71
N GLU A 150 -3.08 -4.42 10.14
CA GLU A 150 -3.61 -3.09 10.44
C GLU A 150 -4.00 -2.26 9.19
N HIS A 151 -3.68 -2.69 7.97
CA HIS A 151 -4.03 -1.97 6.73
C HIS A 151 -5.54 -1.74 6.58
N GLY A 152 -6.40 -2.61 7.14
CA GLY A 152 -7.81 -2.32 7.40
C GLY A 152 -8.74 -2.48 6.20
N SER A 153 -8.36 -3.24 5.18
CA SER A 153 -9.27 -3.64 4.10
C SER A 153 -10.23 -4.75 4.52
N GLY A 154 -9.88 -5.49 5.59
CA GLY A 154 -10.59 -6.69 6.06
C GLY A 154 -10.33 -7.94 5.23
N ARG A 155 -9.37 -7.88 4.30
CA ARG A 155 -8.97 -8.97 3.39
C ARG A 155 -7.49 -9.31 3.47
N GLU A 156 -6.79 -8.69 4.38
CA GLU A 156 -5.38 -8.93 4.61
C GLU A 156 -5.12 -10.41 4.90
N LYS A 157 -3.97 -10.90 4.44
CA LYS A 157 -3.46 -12.23 4.75
C LYS A 157 -2.13 -12.10 5.47
N ILE A 158 -2.00 -12.81 6.57
CA ILE A 158 -0.77 -12.85 7.35
C ILE A 158 -0.33 -14.31 7.50
N PHE A 159 0.87 -14.60 7.04
CA PHE A 159 1.42 -15.94 7.01
C PHE A 159 2.60 -16.03 7.97
N LEU A 160 2.65 -17.08 8.78
CA LEU A 160 3.82 -17.50 9.52
C LEU A 160 4.25 -18.88 9.02
N VAL A 161 5.45 -18.97 8.48
CA VAL A 161 6.07 -20.24 8.08
C VAL A 161 7.28 -20.46 8.98
N THR A 162 7.28 -21.55 9.74
CA THR A 162 8.34 -21.77 10.74
C THR A 162 8.66 -23.26 10.93
N THR A 163 9.90 -23.52 11.36
CA THR A 163 10.35 -24.86 11.80
C THR A 163 10.17 -25.07 13.31
N SER A 164 9.71 -24.06 14.05
CA SER A 164 9.65 -24.07 15.52
C SER A 164 8.22 -24.12 16.04
N GLN A 165 7.81 -25.25 16.61
CA GLN A 165 6.54 -25.40 17.32
C GLN A 165 6.42 -24.39 18.46
N LYS A 166 7.51 -24.16 19.22
CA LYS A 166 7.52 -23.19 20.30
C LYS A 166 7.20 -21.77 19.81
N LEU A 167 7.78 -21.36 18.68
CA LEU A 167 7.51 -20.05 18.08
C LEU A 167 6.03 -19.90 17.71
N VAL A 168 5.41 -20.95 17.17
CA VAL A 168 3.97 -20.96 16.86
C VAL A 168 3.15 -20.70 18.12
N GLU A 169 3.45 -21.36 19.22
CA GLU A 169 2.71 -21.22 20.49
C GLU A 169 2.89 -19.82 21.07
N ASP A 170 4.12 -19.32 21.09
CA ASP A 170 4.45 -17.99 21.60
C ASP A 170 3.74 -16.89 20.77
N VAL A 171 3.82 -16.95 19.44
CA VAL A 171 3.17 -15.98 18.53
C VAL A 171 1.65 -16.06 18.64
N ARG A 172 1.08 -17.26 18.73
CA ARG A 172 -0.36 -17.46 18.92
C ARG A 172 -0.90 -16.77 20.18
N GLY A 173 -0.11 -16.77 21.26
CA GLY A 173 -0.47 -16.07 22.50
C GLY A 173 -0.31 -14.56 22.38
N LEU A 174 0.75 -14.10 21.71
CA LEU A 174 1.08 -12.67 21.58
C LEU A 174 0.17 -11.89 20.63
N LEU A 175 -0.25 -12.47 19.51
CA LEU A 175 -1.05 -11.79 18.50
C LEU A 175 -2.31 -11.13 19.08
N PRO A 176 -3.23 -11.85 19.80
CA PRO A 176 -4.40 -11.22 20.38
C PRO A 176 -4.07 -10.23 21.50
N GLU A 177 -3.05 -10.51 22.33
CA GLU A 177 -2.61 -9.61 23.37
C GLU A 177 -2.14 -8.26 22.80
N MET A 178 -1.32 -8.30 21.75
CA MET A 178 -0.79 -7.10 21.12
C MET A 178 -1.87 -6.36 20.31
N ALA A 179 -2.72 -7.09 19.57
CA ALA A 179 -3.83 -6.52 18.82
C ALA A 179 -4.82 -5.76 19.72
N SER A 180 -5.08 -6.25 20.94
CA SER A 180 -5.99 -5.60 21.88
C SER A 180 -5.54 -4.21 22.34
N LYS A 181 -4.25 -3.89 22.19
CA LYS A 181 -3.64 -2.59 22.57
C LYS A 181 -3.66 -1.58 21.43
N LEU A 182 -4.05 -1.98 20.23
CA LEU A 182 -4.07 -1.14 19.04
C LEU A 182 -5.45 -0.52 18.80
N SER A 183 -5.47 0.62 18.11
CA SER A 183 -6.68 1.41 17.89
C SER A 183 -7.74 0.70 17.04
N ARG A 184 -7.35 -0.30 16.24
CA ARG A 184 -8.21 -1.09 15.35
C ARG A 184 -8.38 -2.54 15.80
N SER A 185 -8.38 -2.75 17.10
CA SER A 185 -8.43 -4.09 17.73
C SER A 185 -9.46 -5.03 17.10
N ASP A 186 -10.70 -4.59 16.89
CA ASP A 186 -11.77 -5.45 16.34
C ASP A 186 -11.45 -5.92 14.90
N ALA A 187 -10.91 -5.04 14.07
CA ALA A 187 -10.51 -5.39 12.71
C ALA A 187 -9.33 -6.37 12.71
N LEU A 188 -8.34 -6.13 13.58
CA LEU A 188 -7.18 -6.99 13.76
C LEU A 188 -7.57 -8.38 14.24
N MET A 189 -8.46 -8.48 15.23
CA MET A 189 -8.96 -9.77 15.73
C MET A 189 -9.66 -10.57 14.64
N LYS A 190 -10.39 -9.89 13.74
CA LYS A 190 -11.01 -10.55 12.59
C LYS A 190 -9.95 -11.08 11.61
N ILE A 191 -8.91 -10.31 11.30
CA ILE A 191 -7.82 -10.77 10.42
C ILE A 191 -7.05 -11.93 11.07
N ILE A 192 -6.80 -11.88 12.37
CA ILE A 192 -6.18 -13.00 13.10
C ILE A 192 -7.04 -14.27 12.99
N ALA A 193 -8.35 -14.14 13.06
CA ALA A 193 -9.27 -15.30 12.96
C ALA A 193 -9.40 -15.84 11.54
N ASP A 194 -9.56 -14.97 10.53
CA ASP A 194 -9.98 -15.35 9.18
C ASP A 194 -8.84 -15.27 8.15
N GLY A 195 -7.80 -14.51 8.43
CA GLY A 195 -6.71 -14.18 7.50
C GLY A 195 -5.34 -14.69 7.91
N CYS A 196 -5.18 -15.22 9.13
CA CYS A 196 -3.91 -15.73 9.62
C CYS A 196 -3.74 -17.21 9.27
N VAL A 197 -2.62 -17.51 8.63
CA VAL A 197 -2.22 -18.89 8.26
C VAL A 197 -0.88 -19.19 8.89
N VAL A 198 -0.78 -20.31 9.59
CA VAL A 198 0.47 -20.79 10.20
C VAL A 198 0.84 -22.13 9.61
N ALA A 199 2.05 -22.24 9.07
CA ALA A 199 2.62 -23.48 8.56
C ALA A 199 3.84 -23.87 9.39
N LEU A 200 3.73 -24.99 10.10
CA LEU A 200 4.86 -25.64 10.76
C LEU A 200 5.46 -26.67 9.80
N VAL A 201 6.74 -26.50 9.49
CA VAL A 201 7.46 -27.31 8.49
C VAL A 201 8.68 -27.98 9.10
N PRO A 202 9.18 -29.11 8.50
CA PRO A 202 10.28 -29.86 9.08
C PRO A 202 11.66 -29.20 8.96
N ASN A 203 11.85 -28.32 7.96
CA ASN A 203 13.14 -27.67 7.66
C ASN A 203 12.93 -26.38 6.86
N LEU A 204 14.01 -25.63 6.65
CA LEU A 204 13.98 -24.36 5.91
C LEU A 204 13.73 -24.57 4.40
N GLU A 205 14.12 -25.68 3.83
CA GLU A 205 13.84 -25.99 2.42
C GLU A 205 12.32 -26.04 2.18
N ALA A 206 11.59 -26.78 3.01
CA ALA A 206 10.13 -26.81 2.96
C ALA A 206 9.49 -25.45 3.25
N ALA A 207 10.11 -24.62 4.12
CA ALA A 207 9.66 -23.25 4.36
C ALA A 207 9.81 -22.39 3.09
N CYS A 208 10.92 -22.50 2.39
CA CYS A 208 11.15 -21.80 1.12
C CYS A 208 10.17 -22.26 0.01
N GLU A 209 9.84 -23.55 -0.05
CA GLU A 209 8.84 -24.06 -0.99
C GLU A 209 7.47 -23.42 -0.77
N ILE A 210 7.03 -23.31 0.51
CA ILE A 210 5.77 -22.64 0.85
C ILE A 210 5.85 -21.14 0.52
N ALA A 211 6.94 -20.47 0.87
CA ALA A 211 7.13 -19.05 0.58
C ALA A 211 7.07 -18.79 -0.93
N ASN A 212 7.72 -19.63 -1.75
CA ASN A 212 7.67 -19.54 -3.20
C ASN A 212 6.27 -19.84 -3.77
N PHE A 213 5.53 -20.76 -3.16
CA PHE A 213 4.15 -21.05 -3.56
C PHE A 213 3.19 -19.89 -3.25
N VAL A 214 3.32 -19.28 -2.08
CA VAL A 214 2.53 -18.11 -1.69
C VAL A 214 2.92 -16.89 -2.51
N ALA A 215 4.22 -16.72 -2.78
CA ALA A 215 4.82 -15.57 -3.49
C ALA A 215 4.31 -14.23 -2.96
N PRO A 216 4.46 -13.96 -1.66
CA PRO A 216 3.89 -12.77 -1.03
C PRO A 216 4.57 -11.50 -1.54
N GLU A 217 3.83 -10.37 -1.54
CA GLU A 217 4.40 -9.07 -1.90
C GLU A 217 5.51 -8.67 -0.91
N PRO A 218 5.25 -8.55 0.41
CA PRO A 218 6.30 -8.44 1.43
C PRO A 218 6.59 -9.79 2.09
N MET A 219 7.87 -10.08 2.25
CA MET A 219 8.36 -11.24 3.00
C MET A 219 9.43 -10.81 4.00
N GLU A 220 9.29 -11.25 5.24
CA GLU A 220 10.26 -11.04 6.31
C GLU A 220 11.00 -12.35 6.61
N LEU A 221 12.33 -12.27 6.72
CA LEU A 221 13.18 -13.41 7.06
C LEU A 221 13.77 -13.23 8.46
N MET A 222 13.45 -14.13 9.37
CA MET A 222 13.92 -14.16 10.75
C MET A 222 14.54 -15.53 11.07
N VAL A 223 15.66 -15.84 10.39
CA VAL A 223 16.39 -17.11 10.47
C VAL A 223 17.87 -16.88 10.79
#